data_30499cacae949c06740ae64ae612fcee
#
_entry.id   30499cacae949c06740ae64ae612fcee
#
_cell.length_a   1.000
_cell.length_b   1.000
_cell.length_c   1.000
_cell.angle_alpha   90.00
_cell.angle_beta   90.00
_cell.angle_gamma   90.00
#
_symmetry.space_group_name_H-M   'P 1'
#
loop_
_entity.id
_entity.type
_entity.pdbx_description
1 polymer ?
#
loop_
_entity_poly.entity_id
_entity_poly.type
_entity_poly.pdbx_seq_one_letter_code
_entity_poly.pdbx_strand_id
1 'polypeptide(L)'
;MTGFVFSEKPIRIERGEGVHLYDANGTEYLDFGASYACTPVGHCHPEVVDAATSRLEELMYVQASYPNDARDALYGALADCAPGDIDYVWLCNSGTEANEAALKFARSATGDRKVVATTRGFHGRTMGALAATWKDKYKKPFEPLAGGVEFVEYGDADAMAEAVDDETAAVILEPLQGEGGINPADPSYLQAVRETSAEHGTAMIMDEIQTGLGRTGHMWASGKHEVVPDVLTTAKGLGSGLPIGATLVKEWVAENAGDHGSTFSGGPVVSAAAGATLDVLQRENVPRHAAEVGDYLMRQVEDRLGDEVRDVRGHGLMIGIEVKRGANRLLRDLAIDHQILALPAGRTVLRLLPPLTIEREHADAVVDALEAIVA
;
A
#
# COMPACT_ATOMS: atom_id res chain seq x y z
N MET A 1 12.66 -21.31 -19.41
CA MET A 1 12.10 -21.74 -18.09
C MET A 1 11.47 -20.51 -17.49
N THR A 2 10.21 -20.58 -17.14
CA THR A 2 9.41 -19.44 -16.68
C THR A 2 9.08 -19.59 -15.20
N GLY A 3 8.76 -18.49 -14.52
CA GLY A 3 8.18 -18.54 -13.20
C GLY A 3 6.86 -19.33 -13.24
N PHE A 4 6.54 -20.06 -12.19
CA PHE A 4 5.39 -20.99 -12.20
C PHE A 4 4.17 -20.46 -11.42
N VAL A 5 4.28 -19.33 -10.71
CA VAL A 5 3.20 -18.78 -9.84
C VAL A 5 2.40 -17.68 -10.54
N PHE A 6 3.03 -16.91 -11.43
CA PHE A 6 2.41 -15.80 -12.12
C PHE A 6 2.03 -16.18 -13.56
N SER A 7 0.81 -15.81 -13.95
CA SER A 7 0.42 -15.84 -15.36
C SER A 7 1.09 -14.65 -16.08
N GLU A 8 1.84 -14.94 -17.12
CA GLU A 8 2.46 -13.91 -17.95
C GLU A 8 1.40 -13.09 -18.68
N LYS A 9 1.57 -11.78 -18.71
CA LYS A 9 0.79 -10.89 -19.59
C LYS A 9 1.44 -10.88 -20.98
N PRO A 10 0.66 -10.62 -22.05
CA PRO A 10 1.19 -10.65 -23.43
C PRO A 10 2.08 -9.45 -23.80
N ILE A 11 2.29 -8.52 -22.86
CA ILE A 11 3.09 -7.30 -23.06
C ILE A 11 4.42 -7.47 -22.33
N ARG A 12 5.52 -7.35 -23.06
CA ARG A 12 6.88 -7.46 -22.53
C ARG A 12 7.47 -6.07 -22.33
N ILE A 13 7.48 -5.57 -21.09
CA ILE A 13 8.03 -4.27 -20.72
C ILE A 13 9.56 -4.34 -20.63
N GLU A 14 10.24 -3.39 -21.26
CA GLU A 14 11.71 -3.28 -21.30
C GLU A 14 12.23 -1.97 -20.69
N ARG A 15 11.41 -0.90 -20.62
CA ARG A 15 11.83 0.42 -20.12
C ARG A 15 10.66 1.12 -19.44
N GLY A 16 10.95 1.98 -18.45
CA GLY A 16 10.00 2.89 -17.83
C GLY A 16 10.60 4.28 -17.65
N GLU A 17 9.77 5.32 -17.78
CA GLU A 17 10.16 6.73 -17.57
C GLU A 17 8.93 7.54 -17.15
N GLY A 18 9.00 8.22 -16.01
CA GLY A 18 7.90 9.00 -15.50
C GLY A 18 6.62 8.14 -15.34
N VAL A 19 5.57 8.51 -16.04
CA VAL A 19 4.27 7.81 -15.99
C VAL A 19 4.11 6.75 -17.10
N HIS A 20 5.15 6.51 -17.89
CA HIS A 20 5.11 5.66 -19.05
C HIS A 20 5.97 4.40 -18.91
N LEU A 21 5.48 3.32 -19.52
CA LEU A 21 6.21 2.07 -19.74
C LEU A 21 6.33 1.80 -21.24
N TYR A 22 7.40 1.15 -21.64
CA TYR A 22 7.66 0.86 -23.05
C TYR A 22 7.93 -0.64 -23.24
N ASP A 23 7.30 -1.22 -24.24
CA ASP A 23 7.56 -2.61 -24.61
C ASP A 23 8.83 -2.79 -25.48
N ALA A 24 9.15 -4.05 -25.78
CA ALA A 24 10.29 -4.41 -26.62
C ALA A 24 10.20 -3.89 -28.06
N ASN A 25 9.04 -3.48 -28.55
CA ASN A 25 8.82 -2.90 -29.87
C ASN A 25 8.85 -1.37 -29.84
N GLY A 26 8.98 -0.76 -28.65
CA GLY A 26 8.94 0.67 -28.45
C GLY A 26 7.53 1.23 -28.32
N THR A 27 6.50 0.39 -28.18
CA THR A 27 5.14 0.85 -27.88
C THR A 27 5.10 1.48 -26.50
N GLU A 28 4.59 2.70 -26.43
CA GLU A 28 4.40 3.44 -25.19
C GLU A 28 3.08 3.08 -24.54
N TYR A 29 3.11 2.84 -23.23
CA TYR A 29 1.95 2.55 -22.40
C TYR A 29 1.87 3.56 -21.26
N LEU A 30 0.70 4.15 -21.05
CA LEU A 30 0.42 4.96 -19.88
C LEU A 30 0.13 4.03 -18.68
N ASP A 31 0.89 4.17 -17.58
CA ASP A 31 0.81 3.26 -16.44
C ASP A 31 -0.17 3.76 -15.37
N PHE A 32 -1.40 3.24 -15.40
CA PHE A 32 -2.40 3.43 -14.35
C PHE A 32 -2.40 2.31 -13.30
N GLY A 33 -1.30 1.58 -13.18
CA GLY A 33 -1.09 0.54 -12.17
C GLY A 33 0.09 0.79 -11.24
N ALA A 34 1.08 1.58 -11.68
CA ALA A 34 2.34 1.86 -10.99
C ALA A 34 2.93 0.60 -10.32
N SER A 35 2.84 -0.55 -11.01
CA SER A 35 3.27 -1.85 -10.47
C SER A 35 2.67 -2.14 -9.08
N TYR A 36 1.36 -1.98 -8.91
CA TYR A 36 0.64 -2.05 -7.63
C TYR A 36 1.01 -0.91 -6.65
N ALA A 37 1.16 0.31 -7.15
CA ALA A 37 1.53 1.51 -6.40
C ALA A 37 2.99 1.52 -5.90
N CYS A 38 3.90 0.79 -6.56
CA CYS A 38 5.32 0.72 -6.16
C CYS A 38 6.18 1.89 -6.70
N THR A 39 5.69 2.66 -7.66
CA THR A 39 6.43 3.78 -8.29
C THR A 39 5.67 5.10 -8.09
N PRO A 40 5.60 5.63 -6.86
CA PRO A 40 4.78 6.81 -6.56
C PRO A 40 5.28 8.08 -7.27
N VAL A 41 6.58 8.25 -7.42
CA VAL A 41 7.20 9.40 -8.10
C VAL A 41 7.48 9.14 -9.58
N GLY A 42 6.90 8.08 -10.15
CA GLY A 42 7.13 7.64 -11.52
C GLY A 42 8.28 6.65 -11.67
N HIS A 43 8.36 6.09 -12.87
CA HIS A 43 9.42 5.15 -13.22
C HIS A 43 10.76 5.87 -13.39
N CYS A 44 11.81 5.31 -12.81
CA CYS A 44 13.19 5.80 -12.94
C CYS A 44 13.34 7.29 -12.60
N HIS A 45 12.70 7.76 -11.52
CA HIS A 45 12.86 9.15 -11.07
C HIS A 45 14.34 9.48 -10.89
N PRO A 46 14.88 10.55 -11.50
CA PRO A 46 16.32 10.83 -11.54
C PRO A 46 16.97 10.85 -10.15
N GLU A 47 16.40 11.57 -9.19
CA GLU A 47 16.96 11.69 -7.84
C GLU A 47 16.97 10.34 -7.09
N VAL A 48 15.97 9.49 -7.29
CA VAL A 48 15.92 8.15 -6.68
C VAL A 48 16.97 7.23 -7.31
N VAL A 49 17.12 7.29 -8.64
CA VAL A 49 18.15 6.53 -9.38
C VAL A 49 19.55 6.98 -8.96
N ASP A 50 19.79 8.29 -8.88
CA ASP A 50 21.10 8.85 -8.50
C ASP A 50 21.45 8.49 -7.05
N ALA A 51 20.52 8.58 -6.11
CA ALA A 51 20.73 8.20 -4.71
C ALA A 51 21.07 6.69 -4.58
N ALA A 52 20.35 5.83 -5.27
CA ALA A 52 20.61 4.40 -5.26
C ALA A 52 21.96 4.06 -5.91
N THR A 53 22.28 4.66 -7.06
CA THR A 53 23.52 4.38 -7.81
C THR A 53 24.75 4.88 -7.06
N SER A 54 24.72 6.11 -6.54
CA SER A 54 25.82 6.65 -5.73
C SER A 54 26.11 5.76 -4.52
N ARG A 55 25.06 5.31 -3.83
CA ARG A 55 25.23 4.42 -2.68
C ARG A 55 25.72 3.03 -3.08
N LEU A 56 25.27 2.52 -4.22
CA LEU A 56 25.73 1.23 -4.76
C LEU A 56 27.25 1.24 -5.05
N GLU A 57 27.77 2.36 -5.53
CA GLU A 57 29.21 2.53 -5.80
C GLU A 57 30.05 2.63 -4.52
N GLU A 58 29.49 3.16 -3.43
CA GLU A 58 30.19 3.33 -2.16
C GLU A 58 30.10 2.09 -1.25
N LEU A 59 28.89 1.61 -1.00
CA LEU A 59 28.61 0.50 -0.08
C LEU A 59 27.33 -0.22 -0.46
N MET A 60 27.44 -1.34 -1.13
CA MET A 60 26.28 -2.13 -1.57
C MET A 60 25.46 -2.65 -0.41
N TYR A 61 26.11 -3.19 0.64
CA TYR A 61 25.43 -3.76 1.79
C TYR A 61 26.29 -3.77 3.05
N VAL A 62 25.64 -3.52 4.18
CA VAL A 62 26.13 -3.79 5.54
C VAL A 62 24.95 -4.16 6.43
N GLN A 63 25.14 -5.14 7.31
CA GLN A 63 24.07 -5.59 8.22
C GLN A 63 23.60 -4.48 9.17
N ALA A 64 22.34 -4.59 9.63
CA ALA A 64 21.70 -3.54 10.43
C ALA A 64 22.38 -3.19 11.75
N SER A 65 23.15 -4.10 12.33
CA SER A 65 23.92 -3.83 13.58
C SER A 65 25.10 -2.86 13.41
N TYR A 66 25.50 -2.56 12.17
CA TYR A 66 26.45 -1.48 11.92
C TYR A 66 25.69 -0.21 11.52
N PRO A 67 25.83 0.90 12.27
CA PRO A 67 25.24 2.18 11.88
C PRO A 67 25.64 2.58 10.46
N ASN A 68 24.70 3.21 9.73
CA ASN A 68 24.93 3.67 8.38
C ASN A 68 24.09 4.93 8.13
N ASP A 69 24.71 5.96 7.58
CA ASP A 69 24.11 7.27 7.36
C ASP A 69 22.81 7.26 6.55
N ALA A 70 22.75 6.45 5.48
CA ALA A 70 21.52 6.35 4.65
C ALA A 70 20.35 5.72 5.43
N ARG A 71 20.63 4.72 6.27
CA ARG A 71 19.62 4.11 7.14
C ARG A 71 19.19 5.04 8.26
N ASP A 72 20.16 5.70 8.90
CA ASP A 72 19.89 6.62 10.01
C ASP A 72 19.06 7.82 9.52
N ALA A 73 19.37 8.36 8.33
CA ALA A 73 18.56 9.40 7.69
C ALA A 73 17.15 8.92 7.37
N LEU A 74 17.00 7.67 6.89
CA LEU A 74 15.67 7.11 6.59
C LEU A 74 14.84 6.90 7.87
N TYR A 75 15.44 6.47 8.97
CA TYR A 75 14.75 6.38 10.26
C TYR A 75 14.17 7.73 10.67
N GLY A 76 15.01 8.79 10.61
CA GLY A 76 14.55 10.15 10.89
C GLY A 76 13.42 10.61 9.98
N ALA A 77 13.57 10.45 8.66
CA ALA A 77 12.58 10.88 7.67
C ALA A 77 11.23 10.15 7.84
N LEU A 78 11.23 8.87 8.20
CA LEU A 78 10.01 8.11 8.47
C LEU A 78 9.35 8.54 9.78
N ALA A 79 10.11 8.74 10.85
CA ALA A 79 9.60 9.24 12.13
C ALA A 79 9.03 10.67 11.97
N ASP A 80 9.73 11.57 11.29
CA ASP A 80 9.30 12.95 11.05
C ASP A 80 7.98 13.06 10.27
N CYS A 81 7.69 12.09 9.40
CA CYS A 81 6.44 12.09 8.62
C CYS A 81 5.36 11.15 9.18
N ALA A 82 5.65 10.39 10.23
CA ALA A 82 4.68 9.49 10.88
C ALA A 82 3.56 10.28 11.58
N PRO A 83 2.36 9.71 11.75
CA PRO A 83 1.28 10.38 12.46
C PRO A 83 1.50 10.33 13.98
N GLY A 84 1.30 11.46 14.66
CA GLY A 84 1.28 11.56 16.12
C GLY A 84 2.61 11.23 16.79
N ASP A 85 2.62 10.26 17.68
CA ASP A 85 3.72 9.84 18.55
C ASP A 85 4.36 8.50 18.13
N ILE A 86 4.44 8.26 16.83
CA ILE A 86 5.06 7.06 16.25
C ILE A 86 6.51 7.39 15.86
N ASP A 87 7.46 7.11 16.77
CA ASP A 87 8.85 7.55 16.64
C ASP A 87 9.86 6.41 16.41
N TYR A 88 9.42 5.15 16.52
CA TYR A 88 10.30 3.98 16.40
C TYR A 88 10.07 3.25 15.08
N VAL A 89 11.13 2.94 14.36
CA VAL A 89 11.08 2.36 13.02
C VAL A 89 11.90 1.08 12.95
N TRP A 90 11.28 0.01 12.47
CA TRP A 90 11.95 -1.22 12.05
C TRP A 90 11.84 -1.39 10.55
N LEU A 91 12.97 -1.57 9.85
CA LEU A 91 13.01 -1.74 8.39
C LEU A 91 13.00 -3.22 7.99
N CYS A 92 12.42 -3.52 6.83
CA CYS A 92 12.37 -4.84 6.22
C CYS A 92 12.41 -4.75 4.68
N ASN A 93 12.06 -5.83 3.97
CA ASN A 93 12.23 -5.89 2.51
C ASN A 93 10.90 -5.91 1.74
N SER A 94 9.78 -6.03 2.44
CA SER A 94 8.46 -6.15 1.82
C SER A 94 7.33 -5.81 2.78
N GLY A 95 6.15 -5.52 2.23
CA GLY A 95 4.96 -5.26 3.06
C GLY A 95 4.52 -6.48 3.89
N THR A 96 4.69 -7.69 3.36
CA THR A 96 4.35 -8.88 4.16
C THR A 96 5.28 -9.05 5.37
N GLU A 97 6.59 -8.74 5.24
CA GLU A 97 7.51 -8.72 6.37
C GLU A 97 7.18 -7.60 7.37
N ALA A 98 6.76 -6.43 6.89
CA ALA A 98 6.31 -5.35 7.76
C ALA A 98 5.09 -5.77 8.60
N ASN A 99 4.10 -6.42 8.00
CA ASN A 99 2.93 -6.93 8.71
C ASN A 99 3.26 -8.11 9.63
N GLU A 100 4.18 -9.00 9.25
CA GLU A 100 4.68 -10.05 10.17
C GLU A 100 5.32 -9.46 11.42
N ALA A 101 6.15 -8.42 11.25
CA ALA A 101 6.77 -7.70 12.36
C ALA A 101 5.71 -7.02 13.23
N ALA A 102 4.75 -6.31 12.63
CA ALA A 102 3.65 -5.65 13.33
C ALA A 102 2.85 -6.64 14.22
N LEU A 103 2.46 -7.79 13.66
CA LEU A 103 1.74 -8.84 14.40
C LEU A 103 2.59 -9.43 15.54
N LYS A 104 3.90 -9.62 15.32
CA LYS A 104 4.81 -10.13 16.34
C LYS A 104 5.03 -9.11 17.45
N PHE A 105 5.27 -7.85 17.10
CA PHE A 105 5.48 -6.78 18.07
C PHE A 105 4.24 -6.53 18.92
N ALA A 106 3.05 -6.50 18.32
CA ALA A 106 1.80 -6.39 19.04
C ALA A 106 1.60 -7.53 20.05
N ARG A 107 1.79 -8.79 19.62
CA ARG A 107 1.71 -9.97 20.50
C ARG A 107 2.75 -9.97 21.62
N SER A 108 3.94 -9.47 21.35
CA SER A 108 4.99 -9.35 22.37
C SER A 108 4.69 -8.26 23.36
N ALA A 109 4.19 -7.11 22.89
CA ALA A 109 3.95 -5.93 23.72
C ALA A 109 2.71 -6.10 24.63
N THR A 110 1.66 -6.73 24.15
CA THR A 110 0.45 -7.00 24.93
C THR A 110 0.57 -8.26 25.80
N GLY A 111 1.34 -9.24 25.37
CA GLY A 111 1.37 -10.59 25.97
C GLY A 111 0.27 -11.51 25.44
N ASP A 112 -0.66 -11.00 24.65
CA ASP A 112 -1.83 -11.70 24.13
C ASP A 112 -1.58 -12.32 22.76
N ARG A 113 -2.57 -13.06 22.23
CA ARG A 113 -2.37 -13.85 21.00
C ARG A 113 -3.44 -13.65 19.94
N LYS A 114 -4.65 -13.27 20.33
CA LYS A 114 -5.77 -13.06 19.43
C LYS A 114 -5.50 -11.84 18.53
N VAL A 115 -5.85 -11.95 17.28
CA VAL A 115 -5.80 -10.87 16.29
C VAL A 115 -7.17 -10.73 15.65
N VAL A 116 -7.71 -9.54 15.62
CA VAL A 116 -8.92 -9.24 14.87
C VAL A 116 -8.53 -8.59 13.55
N ALA A 117 -8.99 -9.16 12.45
CA ALA A 117 -8.78 -8.66 11.09
C ALA A 117 -10.13 -8.42 10.41
N THR A 118 -10.13 -7.76 9.25
CA THR A 118 -11.39 -7.44 8.57
C THR A 118 -11.64 -8.29 7.34
N THR A 119 -12.92 -8.57 7.06
CA THR A 119 -13.32 -9.18 5.78
C THR A 119 -12.77 -8.34 4.62
N ARG A 120 -12.43 -9.00 3.50
CA ARG A 120 -11.83 -8.40 2.31
C ARG A 120 -10.42 -7.81 2.50
N GLY A 121 -9.85 -7.82 3.72
CA GLY A 121 -8.50 -7.34 4.00
C GLY A 121 -7.41 -8.17 3.30
N PHE A 122 -6.30 -7.52 2.97
CA PHE A 122 -5.12 -8.17 2.39
C PHE A 122 -3.85 -7.64 3.04
N HIS A 123 -3.16 -8.48 3.81
CA HIS A 123 -1.99 -8.09 4.59
C HIS A 123 -0.70 -8.80 4.19
N GLY A 124 -0.74 -9.74 3.26
CA GLY A 124 0.46 -10.44 2.75
C GLY A 124 0.25 -11.92 2.44
N ARG A 125 1.36 -12.58 2.12
CA ARG A 125 1.40 -13.98 1.68
C ARG A 125 2.33 -14.87 2.52
N THR A 126 3.00 -14.37 3.54
CA THR A 126 3.72 -15.14 4.55
C THR A 126 2.74 -15.66 5.61
N MET A 127 3.14 -16.66 6.40
CA MET A 127 2.21 -17.45 7.22
C MET A 127 1.35 -16.65 8.20
N GLY A 128 1.92 -15.63 8.88
CA GLY A 128 1.18 -14.78 9.82
C GLY A 128 0.32 -13.73 9.10
N ALA A 129 0.91 -12.99 8.16
CA ALA A 129 0.21 -12.00 7.36
C ALA A 129 -0.88 -12.64 6.47
N LEU A 130 -0.64 -13.88 5.98
CA LEU A 130 -1.64 -14.65 5.24
C LEU A 130 -2.79 -15.09 6.12
N ALA A 131 -2.54 -15.41 7.39
CA ALA A 131 -3.60 -15.74 8.35
C ALA A 131 -4.58 -14.57 8.53
N ALA A 132 -4.09 -13.32 8.54
CA ALA A 132 -4.88 -12.09 8.61
C ALA A 132 -5.47 -11.64 7.25
N THR A 133 -5.10 -12.26 6.14
CA THR A 133 -5.66 -11.99 4.80
C THR A 133 -6.96 -12.75 4.60
N TRP A 134 -8.03 -12.08 4.14
CA TRP A 134 -9.39 -12.65 4.10
C TRP A 134 -9.60 -13.78 3.08
N LYS A 135 -9.17 -13.62 1.83
CA LYS A 135 -9.58 -14.50 0.72
C LYS A 135 -9.07 -15.94 0.88
N ASP A 136 -9.98 -16.88 1.07
CA ASP A 136 -9.73 -18.32 1.18
C ASP A 136 -8.85 -18.90 0.08
N LYS A 137 -9.00 -18.43 -1.15
CA LYS A 137 -8.17 -18.89 -2.29
C LYS A 137 -6.67 -18.70 -2.07
N TYR A 138 -6.28 -17.78 -1.17
CA TYR A 138 -4.89 -17.53 -0.82
C TYR A 138 -4.44 -18.38 0.38
N LYS A 139 -5.36 -18.72 1.29
CA LYS A 139 -5.09 -19.42 2.56
C LYS A 139 -5.13 -20.93 2.45
N LYS A 140 -6.23 -21.49 1.92
CA LYS A 140 -6.51 -22.93 1.91
C LYS A 140 -5.36 -23.82 1.44
N PRO A 141 -4.60 -23.49 0.37
CA PRO A 141 -3.47 -24.34 -0.06
C PRO A 141 -2.31 -24.42 0.94
N PHE A 142 -2.26 -23.52 1.93
CA PHE A 142 -1.12 -23.36 2.85
C PHE A 142 -1.49 -23.60 4.32
N GLU A 143 -2.69 -24.03 4.61
CA GLU A 143 -3.13 -24.39 5.96
C GLU A 143 -2.36 -25.60 6.52
N PRO A 144 -2.06 -25.64 7.85
CA PRO A 144 -2.45 -24.66 8.85
C PRO A 144 -1.57 -23.40 8.85
N LEU A 145 -2.20 -22.23 9.03
CA LEU A 145 -1.55 -20.93 9.17
C LEU A 145 -1.33 -20.58 10.66
N ALA A 146 -0.74 -19.39 10.93
CA ALA A 146 -0.65 -18.87 12.28
C ALA A 146 -2.07 -18.70 12.88
N GLY A 147 -2.33 -19.31 14.03
CA GLY A 147 -3.65 -19.31 14.66
C GLY A 147 -3.99 -17.99 15.37
N GLY A 148 -5.25 -17.92 15.84
CA GLY A 148 -5.75 -16.81 16.66
C GLY A 148 -6.20 -15.60 15.87
N VAL A 149 -6.58 -15.75 14.60
CA VAL A 149 -7.17 -14.66 13.80
C VAL A 149 -8.67 -14.84 13.70
N GLU A 150 -9.40 -13.82 14.11
CA GLU A 150 -10.85 -13.66 13.97
C GLU A 150 -11.14 -12.57 12.92
N PHE A 151 -12.21 -12.75 12.12
CA PHE A 151 -12.59 -11.80 11.08
C PHE A 151 -13.94 -11.18 11.38
N VAL A 152 -14.00 -9.86 11.31
CA VAL A 152 -15.22 -9.05 11.38
C VAL A 152 -15.50 -8.33 10.07
N GLU A 153 -16.74 -7.93 9.84
CA GLU A 153 -17.07 -7.18 8.62
C GLU A 153 -16.40 -5.80 8.64
N TYR A 154 -15.77 -5.43 7.53
CA TYR A 154 -15.13 -4.13 7.38
C TYR A 154 -16.17 -3.01 7.37
N GLY A 155 -16.00 -2.01 8.23
CA GLY A 155 -16.93 -0.90 8.40
C GLY A 155 -17.98 -1.13 9.49
N ASP A 156 -18.04 -2.30 10.11
CA ASP A 156 -18.96 -2.61 11.22
C ASP A 156 -18.25 -2.38 12.56
N ALA A 157 -18.52 -1.23 13.18
CA ALA A 157 -17.94 -0.84 14.46
C ALA A 157 -18.46 -1.69 15.63
N ASP A 158 -19.74 -2.10 15.58
CA ASP A 158 -20.34 -2.92 16.62
C ASP A 158 -19.74 -4.33 16.62
N ALA A 159 -19.60 -4.94 15.44
CA ALA A 159 -18.93 -6.23 15.30
C ALA A 159 -17.45 -6.18 15.72
N MET A 160 -16.77 -5.06 15.49
CA MET A 160 -15.40 -4.84 15.97
C MET A 160 -15.37 -4.77 17.50
N ALA A 161 -16.26 -4.01 18.13
CA ALA A 161 -16.34 -3.88 19.57
C ALA A 161 -16.72 -5.20 20.28
N GLU A 162 -17.55 -6.04 19.65
CA GLU A 162 -17.87 -7.38 20.16
C GLU A 162 -16.70 -8.37 20.05
N ALA A 163 -15.86 -8.20 19.03
CA ALA A 163 -14.74 -9.12 18.76
C ALA A 163 -13.47 -8.77 19.54
N VAL A 164 -13.25 -7.52 19.92
CA VAL A 164 -12.07 -7.10 20.70
C VAL A 164 -12.35 -7.28 22.18
N ASP A 165 -11.43 -7.96 22.86
CA ASP A 165 -11.48 -8.26 24.29
C ASP A 165 -10.08 -8.17 24.92
N ASP A 166 -9.99 -8.39 26.24
CA ASP A 166 -8.73 -8.32 27.00
C ASP A 166 -7.69 -9.40 26.61
N GLU A 167 -8.03 -10.37 25.74
CA GLU A 167 -7.09 -11.35 25.17
C GLU A 167 -6.65 -10.98 23.74
N THR A 168 -7.10 -9.83 23.25
CA THR A 168 -6.82 -9.37 21.88
C THR A 168 -5.50 -8.61 21.81
N ALA A 169 -4.51 -9.20 21.17
CA ALA A 169 -3.19 -8.60 20.93
C ALA A 169 -3.24 -7.42 19.94
N ALA A 170 -3.99 -7.59 18.86
CA ALA A 170 -4.04 -6.60 17.80
C ALA A 170 -5.35 -6.58 17.04
N VAL A 171 -5.71 -5.40 16.55
CA VAL A 171 -6.60 -5.21 15.39
C VAL A 171 -5.74 -4.81 14.20
N ILE A 172 -5.88 -5.49 13.04
CA ILE A 172 -5.20 -5.12 11.80
C ILE A 172 -6.20 -4.79 10.70
N LEU A 173 -6.06 -3.60 10.09
CA LEU A 173 -6.92 -3.15 9.00
C LEU A 173 -6.20 -2.17 8.07
N GLU A 174 -6.74 -2.05 6.84
CA GLU A 174 -6.36 -1.02 5.86
C GLU A 174 -7.31 0.19 6.05
N PRO A 175 -6.84 1.44 6.00
CA PRO A 175 -7.72 2.61 6.04
C PRO A 175 -8.57 2.77 4.76
N LEU A 176 -8.12 2.15 3.67
CA LEU A 176 -8.85 1.94 2.44
C LEU A 176 -8.41 0.59 1.87
N GLN A 177 -9.33 -0.36 1.76
CA GLN A 177 -9.03 -1.70 1.27
C GLN A 177 -8.66 -1.71 -0.21
N GLY A 178 -7.42 -2.10 -0.54
CA GLY A 178 -6.94 -2.15 -1.92
C GLY A 178 -7.45 -3.37 -2.69
N GLU A 179 -6.99 -4.55 -2.29
CA GLU A 179 -7.33 -5.83 -2.94
C GLU A 179 -8.78 -6.27 -2.69
N GLY A 180 -9.42 -5.68 -1.69
CA GLY A 180 -10.81 -5.91 -1.32
C GLY A 180 -11.84 -5.29 -2.29
N GLY A 181 -11.42 -4.30 -3.11
CA GLY A 181 -12.32 -3.64 -4.07
C GLY A 181 -12.31 -2.11 -4.01
N ILE A 182 -11.26 -1.51 -3.50
CA ILE A 182 -11.15 -0.06 -3.26
C ILE A 182 -12.31 0.41 -2.37
N ASN A 183 -12.30 -0.02 -1.12
CA ASN A 183 -13.33 0.31 -0.15
C ASN A 183 -12.75 1.28 0.89
N PRO A 184 -13.06 2.60 0.82
CA PRO A 184 -12.69 3.55 1.86
C PRO A 184 -13.40 3.23 3.18
N ALA A 185 -12.70 3.36 4.31
CA ALA A 185 -13.33 3.33 5.61
C ALA A 185 -14.10 4.64 5.88
N ASP A 186 -15.21 4.54 6.59
CA ASP A 186 -15.82 5.71 7.19
C ASP A 186 -14.93 6.23 8.33
N PRO A 187 -14.72 7.55 8.47
CA PRO A 187 -13.91 8.12 9.56
C PRO A 187 -14.39 7.71 10.95
N SER A 188 -15.70 7.64 11.16
CA SER A 188 -16.31 7.23 12.45
C SER A 188 -16.01 5.77 12.78
N TYR A 189 -15.93 4.90 11.78
CA TYR A 189 -15.52 3.51 11.97
C TYR A 189 -14.06 3.41 12.44
N LEU A 190 -13.12 4.12 11.79
CA LEU A 190 -11.71 4.10 12.20
C LEU A 190 -11.52 4.66 13.60
N GLN A 191 -12.28 5.71 13.95
CA GLN A 191 -12.27 6.27 15.29
C GLN A 191 -12.79 5.27 16.33
N ALA A 192 -13.91 4.60 16.05
CA ALA A 192 -14.46 3.56 16.93
C ALA A 192 -13.47 2.39 17.13
N VAL A 193 -12.80 1.95 16.07
CA VAL A 193 -11.74 0.92 16.17
C VAL A 193 -10.60 1.40 17.07
N ARG A 194 -10.18 2.68 16.96
CA ARG A 194 -9.13 3.25 17.81
C ARG A 194 -9.56 3.27 19.28
N GLU A 195 -10.78 3.70 19.56
CA GLU A 195 -11.34 3.78 20.92
C GLU A 195 -11.44 2.39 21.54
N THR A 196 -12.06 1.43 20.84
CA THR A 196 -12.16 0.04 21.29
C THR A 196 -10.78 -0.58 21.56
N SER A 197 -9.83 -0.38 20.67
CA SER A 197 -8.47 -0.91 20.86
C SER A 197 -7.79 -0.31 22.10
N ALA A 198 -8.00 0.99 22.35
CA ALA A 198 -7.43 1.67 23.51
C ALA A 198 -8.04 1.19 24.83
N GLU A 199 -9.37 0.95 24.86
CA GLU A 199 -10.09 0.46 26.05
C GLU A 199 -9.59 -0.89 26.53
N HIS A 200 -9.18 -1.78 25.61
CA HIS A 200 -8.70 -3.14 25.90
C HIS A 200 -7.17 -3.27 25.91
N GLY A 201 -6.41 -2.18 25.73
CA GLY A 201 -4.94 -2.26 25.62
C GLY A 201 -4.46 -3.02 24.38
N THR A 202 -5.30 -3.18 23.37
CA THR A 202 -5.05 -3.85 22.11
C THR A 202 -4.26 -2.93 21.17
N ALA A 203 -3.25 -3.45 20.47
CA ALA A 203 -2.50 -2.68 19.48
C ALA A 203 -3.32 -2.48 18.19
N MET A 204 -3.59 -1.23 17.81
CA MET A 204 -4.17 -0.92 16.51
C MET A 204 -3.06 -0.88 15.45
N ILE A 205 -3.10 -1.82 14.49
CA ILE A 205 -2.18 -1.89 13.36
C ILE A 205 -2.89 -1.31 12.13
N MET A 206 -2.37 -0.20 11.60
CA MET A 206 -2.84 0.40 10.36
C MET A 206 -1.92 -0.04 9.21
N ASP A 207 -2.45 -0.87 8.32
CA ASP A 207 -1.75 -1.30 7.11
C ASP A 207 -1.83 -0.22 6.02
N GLU A 208 -0.78 0.61 5.94
CA GLU A 208 -0.63 1.69 4.97
C GLU A 208 0.29 1.31 3.80
N ILE A 209 0.49 0.01 3.57
CA ILE A 209 1.38 -0.49 2.51
C ILE A 209 0.93 -0.03 1.12
N GLN A 210 -0.37 0.11 0.89
CA GLN A 210 -0.89 0.60 -0.38
C GLN A 210 -1.46 2.02 -0.30
N THR A 211 -1.92 2.47 0.85
CA THR A 211 -2.62 3.73 1.07
C THR A 211 -1.71 4.89 1.42
N GLY A 212 -0.55 4.60 1.99
CA GLY A 212 0.42 5.58 2.44
C GLY A 212 1.21 6.25 1.31
N LEU A 213 2.16 7.09 1.73
CA LEU A 213 3.13 7.75 0.84
C LEU A 213 2.47 8.60 -0.25
N GLY A 214 1.44 9.36 0.14
CA GLY A 214 0.75 10.29 -0.75
C GLY A 214 -0.40 9.71 -1.57
N ARG A 215 -0.53 8.39 -1.64
CA ARG A 215 -1.46 7.69 -2.53
C ARG A 215 -2.91 8.16 -2.41
N THR A 216 -3.37 8.39 -1.19
CA THR A 216 -4.74 8.80 -0.88
C THR A 216 -4.92 10.33 -0.77
N GLY A 217 -3.90 11.10 -1.17
CA GLY A 217 -3.93 12.56 -1.06
C GLY A 217 -3.31 13.11 0.23
N HIS A 218 -2.88 12.24 1.13
CA HIS A 218 -2.16 12.57 2.37
C HIS A 218 -0.93 11.68 2.47
N MET A 219 0.10 12.09 3.22
CA MET A 219 1.28 11.25 3.43
C MET A 219 0.87 9.87 3.95
N TRP A 220 -0.04 9.84 4.93
CA TRP A 220 -0.69 8.64 5.47
C TRP A 220 -2.20 8.81 5.44
N ALA A 221 -2.92 7.78 5.02
CA ALA A 221 -4.39 7.81 4.98
C ALA A 221 -5.00 7.93 6.38
N SER A 222 -4.37 7.34 7.40
CA SER A 222 -4.73 7.50 8.81
C SER A 222 -4.71 8.96 9.26
N GLY A 223 -3.76 9.76 8.77
CA GLY A 223 -3.67 11.20 9.05
C GLY A 223 -4.87 11.99 8.51
N LYS A 224 -5.45 11.56 7.39
CA LYS A 224 -6.69 12.15 6.86
C LYS A 224 -7.87 12.03 7.85
N HIS A 225 -7.88 10.95 8.62
CA HIS A 225 -8.96 10.60 9.54
C HIS A 225 -8.65 11.00 10.99
N GLU A 226 -7.52 11.68 11.23
CA GLU A 226 -7.04 12.07 12.57
C GLU A 226 -6.93 10.87 13.53
N VAL A 227 -6.68 9.66 12.99
CA VAL A 227 -6.49 8.44 13.77
C VAL A 227 -5.01 8.12 13.83
N VAL A 228 -4.46 8.07 15.05
CA VAL A 228 -3.07 7.66 15.30
C VAL A 228 -3.07 6.20 15.76
N PRO A 229 -2.59 5.25 14.94
CA PRO A 229 -2.47 3.85 15.33
C PRO A 229 -1.31 3.64 16.30
N ASP A 230 -1.22 2.46 16.89
CA ASP A 230 -0.05 2.06 17.69
C ASP A 230 1.08 1.52 16.81
N VAL A 231 0.71 0.95 15.68
CA VAL A 231 1.60 0.40 14.66
C VAL A 231 1.13 0.81 13.27
N LEU A 232 2.05 1.32 12.45
CA LEU A 232 1.82 1.65 11.05
C LEU A 232 2.78 0.84 10.19
N THR A 233 2.29 0.18 9.14
CA THR A 233 3.13 -0.55 8.21
C THR A 233 3.15 0.08 6.83
N THR A 234 4.33 0.11 6.19
CA THR A 234 4.49 0.65 4.84
C THR A 234 5.50 -0.16 4.03
N ALA A 235 5.41 -0.08 2.71
CA ALA A 235 6.31 -0.70 1.75
C ALA A 235 6.03 -0.14 0.34
N LYS A 236 5.90 -1.00 -0.69
CA LYS A 236 5.54 -0.64 -2.08
C LYS A 236 6.22 0.65 -2.56
N GLY A 237 5.51 1.78 -2.45
CA GLY A 237 6.00 3.09 -2.87
C GLY A 237 7.25 3.59 -2.15
N LEU A 238 7.57 3.06 -0.97
CA LEU A 238 8.68 3.54 -0.16
C LEU A 238 10.03 3.53 -0.90
N GLY A 239 10.29 2.46 -1.66
CA GLY A 239 11.53 2.30 -2.41
C GLY A 239 11.45 2.69 -3.89
N SER A 240 10.34 3.24 -4.37
CA SER A 240 10.10 3.55 -5.80
C SER A 240 10.51 2.43 -6.74
N GLY A 241 10.17 1.18 -6.38
CA GLY A 241 10.47 -0.04 -7.15
C GLY A 241 11.56 -0.92 -6.52
N LEU A 242 12.37 -0.41 -5.59
CA LEU A 242 13.31 -1.23 -4.82
C LEU A 242 12.61 -1.89 -3.61
N PRO A 243 13.04 -3.12 -3.22
CA PRO A 243 12.40 -3.87 -2.16
C PRO A 243 12.77 -3.32 -0.77
N ILE A 244 11.86 -2.59 -0.16
CA ILE A 244 11.95 -2.09 1.21
C ILE A 244 10.55 -1.97 1.81
N GLY A 245 10.45 -2.16 3.12
CA GLY A 245 9.27 -1.90 3.93
C GLY A 245 9.67 -1.42 5.31
N ALA A 246 8.71 -0.93 6.05
CA ALA A 246 8.92 -0.48 7.42
C ALA A 246 7.69 -0.78 8.29
N THR A 247 7.98 -1.04 9.57
CA THR A 247 7.00 -1.08 10.64
C THR A 247 7.35 0.05 11.60
N LEU A 248 6.46 1.03 11.71
CA LEU A 248 6.59 2.17 12.58
C LEU A 248 5.73 1.94 13.81
N VAL A 249 6.24 2.20 15.00
CA VAL A 249 5.54 1.86 16.24
C VAL A 249 5.68 2.97 17.29
N LYS A 250 4.71 3.03 18.20
CA LYS A 250 4.81 3.84 19.41
C LYS A 250 5.84 3.25 20.40
N GLU A 251 6.31 4.09 21.32
CA GLU A 251 7.30 3.72 22.35
C GLU A 251 6.90 2.46 23.13
N TRP A 252 5.66 2.37 23.61
CA TRP A 252 5.20 1.24 24.41
C TRP A 252 5.26 -0.12 23.66
N VAL A 253 5.08 -0.10 22.32
CA VAL A 253 5.28 -1.28 21.48
C VAL A 253 6.75 -1.57 21.28
N ALA A 254 7.56 -0.54 21.03
CA ALA A 254 9.00 -0.67 20.79
C ALA A 254 9.75 -1.26 22.01
N GLU A 255 9.46 -0.77 23.21
CA GLU A 255 10.06 -1.25 24.46
C GLU A 255 9.77 -2.72 24.75
N ASN A 256 8.65 -3.24 24.23
CA ASN A 256 8.16 -4.60 24.47
C ASN A 256 8.17 -5.50 23.20
N ALA A 257 8.78 -5.04 22.11
CA ALA A 257 8.72 -5.72 20.80
C ALA A 257 9.38 -7.12 20.77
N GLY A 258 10.24 -7.43 21.74
CA GLY A 258 10.99 -8.68 21.78
C GLY A 258 12.13 -8.70 20.74
N ASP A 259 12.71 -9.88 20.51
CA ASP A 259 13.81 -10.06 19.55
C ASP A 259 13.26 -10.38 18.14
N HIS A 260 13.61 -9.53 17.17
CA HIS A 260 13.25 -9.70 15.76
C HIS A 260 14.35 -9.14 14.85
N GLY A 261 14.58 -9.81 13.72
CA GLY A 261 15.62 -9.41 12.79
C GLY A 261 15.39 -9.88 11.36
N SER A 262 16.10 -9.23 10.45
CA SER A 262 16.14 -9.57 9.03
C SER A 262 17.53 -9.28 8.49
N THR A 263 18.10 -10.19 7.70
CA THR A 263 19.48 -10.04 7.18
C THR A 263 19.62 -8.79 6.31
N PHE A 264 18.67 -8.51 5.43
CA PHE A 264 18.74 -7.40 4.48
C PHE A 264 17.97 -6.15 4.90
N SER A 265 17.52 -6.09 6.14
CA SER A 265 16.76 -4.98 6.70
C SER A 265 17.49 -3.63 6.53
N GLY A 266 16.88 -2.70 5.81
CA GLY A 266 17.40 -1.36 5.64
C GLY A 266 18.82 -1.31 5.04
N GLY A 267 19.09 -2.09 3.99
CA GLY A 267 20.37 -2.04 3.27
C GLY A 267 20.64 -0.61 2.76
N PRO A 268 21.92 -0.17 2.67
CA PRO A 268 22.28 1.21 2.34
C PRO A 268 21.64 1.72 1.04
N VAL A 269 21.66 0.91 -0.02
CA VAL A 269 21.13 1.28 -1.35
C VAL A 269 19.62 1.53 -1.31
N VAL A 270 18.85 0.60 -0.73
CA VAL A 270 17.39 0.73 -0.66
C VAL A 270 16.98 1.83 0.33
N SER A 271 17.77 2.08 1.37
CA SER A 271 17.54 3.18 2.31
C SER A 271 17.78 4.54 1.66
N ALA A 272 18.83 4.69 0.86
CA ALA A 272 19.09 5.93 0.10
C ALA A 272 17.97 6.20 -0.92
N ALA A 273 17.53 5.19 -1.65
CA ALA A 273 16.40 5.33 -2.58
C ALA A 273 15.10 5.72 -1.87
N ALA A 274 14.81 5.09 -0.73
CA ALA A 274 13.62 5.41 0.07
C ALA A 274 13.67 6.82 0.63
N GLY A 275 14.83 7.26 1.13
CA GLY A 275 15.04 8.63 1.58
C GLY A 275 14.80 9.65 0.48
N ALA A 276 15.36 9.42 -0.71
CA ALA A 276 15.12 10.27 -1.89
C ALA A 276 13.63 10.28 -2.31
N THR A 277 12.96 9.13 -2.23
CA THR A 277 11.52 9.04 -2.52
C THR A 277 10.71 9.91 -1.56
N LEU A 278 10.97 9.82 -0.25
CA LEU A 278 10.28 10.63 0.77
C LEU A 278 10.55 12.13 0.56
N ASP A 279 11.80 12.50 0.26
CA ASP A 279 12.18 13.89 -0.01
C ASP A 279 11.41 14.47 -1.22
N VAL A 280 11.33 13.75 -2.34
CA VAL A 280 10.55 14.16 -3.52
C VAL A 280 9.08 14.31 -3.15
N LEU A 281 8.49 13.32 -2.48
CA LEU A 281 7.07 13.37 -2.10
C LEU A 281 6.74 14.60 -1.25
N GLN A 282 7.60 14.96 -0.31
CA GLN A 282 7.40 16.11 0.59
C GLN A 282 7.70 17.44 -0.09
N ARG A 283 8.86 17.58 -0.70
CA ARG A 283 9.33 18.82 -1.34
C ARG A 283 8.42 19.28 -2.47
N GLU A 284 7.92 18.36 -3.26
CA GLU A 284 7.05 18.66 -4.39
C GLU A 284 5.56 18.64 -4.02
N ASN A 285 5.26 18.41 -2.73
CA ASN A 285 3.89 18.34 -2.23
C ASN A 285 3.01 17.35 -3.03
N VAL A 286 3.62 16.21 -3.40
CA VAL A 286 2.98 15.18 -4.24
C VAL A 286 1.66 14.65 -3.65
N PRO A 287 1.51 14.49 -2.31
CA PRO A 287 0.22 14.07 -1.75
C PRO A 287 -0.94 15.00 -2.10
N ARG A 288 -0.72 16.32 -2.02
CA ARG A 288 -1.75 17.30 -2.39
C ARG A 288 -2.08 17.23 -3.88
N HIS A 289 -1.07 17.12 -4.73
CA HIS A 289 -1.26 16.94 -6.17
C HIS A 289 -2.09 15.68 -6.47
N ALA A 290 -1.80 14.56 -5.79
CA ALA A 290 -2.55 13.33 -5.92
C ALA A 290 -4.03 13.48 -5.49
N ALA A 291 -4.31 14.29 -4.46
CA ALA A 291 -5.69 14.63 -4.09
C ALA A 291 -6.40 15.42 -5.21
N GLU A 292 -5.77 16.49 -5.70
CA GLU A 292 -6.35 17.39 -6.68
C GLU A 292 -6.62 16.68 -8.03
N VAL A 293 -5.67 15.87 -8.52
CA VAL A 293 -5.83 15.11 -9.78
C VAL A 293 -6.76 13.93 -9.59
N GLY A 294 -6.73 13.26 -8.42
CA GLY A 294 -7.64 12.18 -8.11
C GLY A 294 -9.10 12.61 -8.06
N ASP A 295 -9.39 13.73 -7.39
CA ASP A 295 -10.73 14.31 -7.34
C ASP A 295 -11.20 14.75 -8.74
N TYR A 296 -10.29 15.27 -9.57
CA TYR A 296 -10.59 15.60 -10.96
C TYR A 296 -10.95 14.34 -11.74
N LEU A 297 -10.13 13.30 -11.67
CA LEU A 297 -10.34 12.05 -12.39
C LEU A 297 -11.66 11.36 -11.98
N MET A 298 -11.95 11.27 -10.69
CA MET A 298 -13.21 10.68 -10.22
C MET A 298 -14.41 11.42 -10.75
N ARG A 299 -14.41 12.77 -10.69
CA ARG A 299 -15.50 13.59 -11.28
C ARG A 299 -15.65 13.37 -12.79
N GLN A 300 -14.54 13.31 -13.56
CA GLN A 300 -14.62 13.05 -14.99
C GLN A 300 -15.23 11.67 -15.29
N VAL A 301 -14.92 10.65 -14.50
CA VAL A 301 -15.55 9.31 -14.64
C VAL A 301 -17.02 9.36 -14.27
N GLU A 302 -17.41 10.02 -13.19
CA GLU A 302 -18.81 10.16 -12.76
C GLU A 302 -19.65 10.93 -13.80
N ASP A 303 -19.15 12.06 -14.28
CA ASP A 303 -19.86 12.93 -15.22
C ASP A 303 -20.06 12.28 -16.60
N ARG A 304 -19.06 11.53 -17.08
CA ARG A 304 -19.06 10.97 -18.44
C ARG A 304 -19.52 9.51 -18.50
N LEU A 305 -19.32 8.74 -17.43
CA LEU A 305 -19.54 7.28 -17.40
C LEU A 305 -20.51 6.84 -16.28
N GLY A 306 -21.09 7.77 -15.51
CA GLY A 306 -21.94 7.45 -14.36
C GLY A 306 -23.08 6.48 -14.68
N ASP A 307 -23.73 6.61 -15.85
CA ASP A 307 -24.77 5.70 -16.31
C ASP A 307 -24.25 4.31 -16.74
N GLU A 308 -22.95 4.18 -17.06
CA GLU A 308 -22.32 2.96 -17.57
C GLU A 308 -21.63 2.14 -16.49
N VAL A 309 -21.28 2.75 -15.36
CA VAL A 309 -20.64 2.11 -14.21
C VAL A 309 -21.64 1.93 -13.05
N ARG A 310 -21.27 1.17 -12.05
CA ARG A 310 -22.11 0.98 -10.84
C ARG A 310 -21.74 1.96 -9.75
N ASP A 311 -20.44 2.24 -9.62
CA ASP A 311 -19.91 3.07 -8.56
C ASP A 311 -18.51 3.54 -8.92
N VAL A 312 -18.14 4.74 -8.44
CA VAL A 312 -16.78 5.31 -8.50
C VAL A 312 -16.41 5.70 -7.08
N ARG A 313 -15.32 5.15 -6.57
CA ARG A 313 -14.91 5.39 -5.18
C ARG A 313 -13.40 5.38 -5.01
N GLY A 314 -12.93 6.01 -3.95
CA GLY A 314 -11.51 6.07 -3.62
C GLY A 314 -11.12 7.37 -2.94
N HIS A 315 -9.81 7.55 -2.79
CA HIS A 315 -9.21 8.77 -2.28
C HIS A 315 -7.91 9.04 -3.03
N GLY A 316 -7.66 10.30 -3.39
CA GLY A 316 -6.49 10.68 -4.16
C GLY A 316 -6.40 9.85 -5.45
N LEU A 317 -5.23 9.29 -5.72
CA LEU A 317 -4.98 8.44 -6.89
C LEU A 317 -5.06 6.92 -6.55
N MET A 318 -5.93 6.56 -5.63
CA MET A 318 -6.35 5.17 -5.36
C MET A 318 -7.84 5.07 -5.67
N ILE A 319 -8.18 4.75 -6.92
CA ILE A 319 -9.54 4.84 -7.47
C ILE A 319 -10.03 3.48 -7.92
N GLY A 320 -11.26 3.16 -7.57
CA GLY A 320 -12.00 1.99 -8.02
C GLY A 320 -13.22 2.37 -8.83
N ILE A 321 -13.32 1.83 -10.04
CA ILE A 321 -14.49 1.98 -10.90
C ILE A 321 -15.19 0.63 -10.95
N GLU A 322 -16.35 0.52 -10.32
CA GLU A 322 -17.11 -0.71 -10.30
C GLU A 322 -17.98 -0.82 -11.56
N VAL A 323 -17.64 -1.77 -12.40
CA VAL A 323 -18.31 -1.96 -13.69
C VAL A 323 -19.44 -2.95 -13.61
N LYS A 324 -20.45 -2.83 -14.51
CA LYS A 324 -21.63 -3.68 -14.58
C LYS A 324 -21.32 -5.15 -14.93
N ARG A 325 -20.18 -5.40 -15.59
CA ARG A 325 -19.67 -6.72 -15.99
C ARG A 325 -18.25 -6.92 -15.45
N GLY A 326 -17.63 -8.07 -15.71
CA GLY A 326 -16.28 -8.35 -15.22
C GLY A 326 -15.22 -7.38 -15.77
N ALA A 327 -14.36 -6.84 -14.90
CA ALA A 327 -13.34 -5.84 -15.24
C ALA A 327 -12.23 -6.37 -16.17
N ASN A 328 -11.97 -7.68 -16.19
CA ASN A 328 -10.84 -8.25 -16.95
C ASN A 328 -10.89 -7.97 -18.46
N ARG A 329 -12.09 -7.89 -19.05
CA ARG A 329 -12.24 -7.55 -20.47
C ARG A 329 -11.82 -6.11 -20.72
N LEU A 330 -12.34 -5.18 -19.91
CA LEU A 330 -12.00 -3.76 -20.02
C LEU A 330 -10.51 -3.50 -19.81
N LEU A 331 -9.90 -4.18 -18.82
CA LEU A 331 -8.45 -4.11 -18.58
C LEU A 331 -7.62 -4.57 -19.79
N ARG A 332 -8.08 -5.61 -20.49
CA ARG A 332 -7.43 -6.07 -21.71
C ARG A 332 -7.61 -5.06 -22.85
N ASP A 333 -8.83 -4.56 -23.05
CA ASP A 333 -9.15 -3.62 -24.12
C ASP A 333 -8.40 -2.28 -23.89
N LEU A 334 -8.33 -1.77 -22.63
CA LEU A 334 -7.46 -0.64 -22.26
C LEU A 334 -5.99 -0.89 -22.64
N ALA A 335 -5.45 -2.06 -22.30
CA ALA A 335 -4.04 -2.36 -22.52
C ALA A 335 -3.69 -2.53 -24.00
N ILE A 336 -4.54 -3.17 -24.79
CA ILE A 336 -4.24 -3.54 -26.18
C ILE A 336 -4.65 -2.44 -27.17
N ASP A 337 -5.84 -1.87 -26.97
CA ASP A 337 -6.42 -0.94 -27.95
C ASP A 337 -6.09 0.52 -27.63
N HIS A 338 -5.85 0.83 -26.32
CA HIS A 338 -5.59 2.20 -25.85
C HIS A 338 -4.23 2.39 -25.17
N GLN A 339 -3.39 1.35 -25.08
CA GLN A 339 -2.07 1.41 -24.44
C GLN A 339 -2.10 1.96 -23.02
N ILE A 340 -3.13 1.63 -22.24
CA ILE A 340 -3.28 2.01 -20.83
C ILE A 340 -3.26 0.77 -19.94
N LEU A 341 -2.32 0.73 -18.98
CA LEU A 341 -2.17 -0.39 -18.06
C LEU A 341 -2.86 -0.09 -16.74
N ALA A 342 -3.90 -0.85 -16.39
CA ALA A 342 -4.60 -0.74 -15.13
C ALA A 342 -4.71 -2.11 -14.42
N LEU A 343 -5.30 -2.15 -13.22
CA LEU A 343 -5.30 -3.32 -12.36
C LEU A 343 -6.75 -3.75 -11.99
N PRO A 344 -7.00 -5.02 -11.71
CA PRO A 344 -8.24 -5.45 -11.10
C PRO A 344 -8.19 -5.28 -9.58
N ALA A 345 -9.35 -5.00 -8.96
CA ALA A 345 -9.58 -5.19 -7.53
C ALA A 345 -10.83 -6.07 -7.35
N GLY A 346 -10.63 -7.38 -7.33
CA GLY A 346 -11.71 -8.35 -7.39
C GLY A 346 -12.18 -8.61 -8.82
N ARG A 347 -13.49 -8.93 -8.99
CA ARG A 347 -14.05 -9.37 -10.28
C ARG A 347 -14.65 -8.23 -11.11
N THR A 348 -15.18 -7.22 -10.44
CA THR A 348 -15.98 -6.16 -11.07
C THR A 348 -15.39 -4.77 -10.93
N VAL A 349 -14.26 -4.61 -10.19
CA VAL A 349 -13.64 -3.31 -9.98
C VAL A 349 -12.40 -3.17 -10.85
N LEU A 350 -12.37 -2.17 -11.70
CA LEU A 350 -11.20 -1.65 -12.38
C LEU A 350 -10.53 -0.67 -11.42
N ARG A 351 -9.26 -0.92 -11.11
CA ARG A 351 -8.48 -0.14 -10.14
C ARG A 351 -7.44 0.70 -10.86
N LEU A 352 -7.47 1.99 -10.59
CA LEU A 352 -6.49 2.96 -11.07
C LEU A 352 -5.55 3.32 -9.91
N LEU A 353 -4.27 3.06 -10.10
CA LEU A 353 -3.16 3.34 -9.17
C LEU A 353 -1.96 3.94 -9.93
N PRO A 354 -2.11 5.03 -10.68
CA PRO A 354 -1.01 5.58 -11.47
C PRO A 354 0.13 6.09 -10.57
N PRO A 355 1.32 6.41 -11.12
CA PRO A 355 2.27 7.28 -10.43
C PRO A 355 1.56 8.57 -9.97
N LEU A 356 1.97 9.09 -8.81
CA LEU A 356 1.30 10.27 -8.22
C LEU A 356 1.60 11.57 -8.97
N THR A 357 2.48 11.48 -9.94
CA THR A 357 2.94 12.57 -10.80
C THR A 357 2.16 12.66 -12.13
N ILE A 358 1.05 11.93 -12.28
CA ILE A 358 0.19 12.10 -13.45
C ILE A 358 -0.45 13.50 -13.44
N GLU A 359 -0.66 14.03 -14.64
CA GLU A 359 -1.34 15.31 -14.85
C GLU A 359 -2.78 15.08 -15.33
N ARG A 360 -3.59 16.15 -15.41
CA ARG A 360 -4.99 16.08 -15.87
C ARG A 360 -5.12 15.52 -17.29
N GLU A 361 -4.16 15.77 -18.17
CA GLU A 361 -4.14 15.22 -19.52
C GLU A 361 -4.08 13.68 -19.54
N HIS A 362 -3.35 13.08 -18.60
CA HIS A 362 -3.31 11.63 -18.43
C HIS A 362 -4.64 11.09 -17.87
N ALA A 363 -5.28 11.88 -16.98
CA ALA A 363 -6.60 11.55 -16.47
C ALA A 363 -7.66 11.60 -17.59
N ASP A 364 -7.61 12.62 -18.44
CA ASP A 364 -8.50 12.75 -19.60
C ASP A 364 -8.31 11.56 -20.55
N ALA A 365 -7.07 11.19 -20.84
CA ALA A 365 -6.76 10.08 -21.74
C ALA A 365 -7.36 8.74 -21.25
N VAL A 366 -7.30 8.46 -19.95
CA VAL A 366 -7.91 7.21 -19.42
C VAL A 366 -9.43 7.27 -19.44
N VAL A 367 -10.03 8.45 -19.21
CA VAL A 367 -11.50 8.61 -19.26
C VAL A 367 -11.99 8.47 -20.71
N ASP A 368 -11.31 9.07 -21.69
CA ASP A 368 -11.61 8.92 -23.12
C ASP A 368 -11.55 7.46 -23.55
N ALA A 369 -10.52 6.73 -23.12
CA ALA A 369 -10.39 5.31 -23.41
C ALA A 369 -11.49 4.47 -22.75
N LEU A 370 -11.85 4.77 -21.49
CA LEU A 370 -12.91 4.09 -20.78
C LEU A 370 -14.28 4.33 -21.48
N GLU A 371 -14.59 5.55 -21.88
CA GLU A 371 -15.82 5.90 -22.61
C GLU A 371 -15.94 5.10 -23.91
N ALA A 372 -14.82 4.94 -24.64
CA ALA A 372 -14.80 4.18 -25.89
C ALA A 372 -15.05 2.67 -25.72
N ILE A 373 -14.75 2.08 -24.55
CA ILE A 373 -14.84 0.63 -24.33
C ILE A 373 -16.02 0.19 -23.46
N VAL A 374 -16.65 1.09 -22.68
CA VAL A 374 -17.83 0.75 -21.84
C VAL A 374 -19.14 1.08 -22.55
N ALA A 375 -19.14 1.97 -23.55
CA ALA A 375 -20.26 2.22 -24.44
C ALA A 375 -20.50 0.99 -25.33
#